data_d694e52579c2733c3b824c6360335279
#
_entry.id   d694e52579c2733c3b824c6360335279
#
_cell.length_a   1.000
_cell.length_b   1.000
_cell.length_c   1.000
_cell.angle_alpha   90.00
_cell.angle_beta   90.00
_cell.angle_gamma   90.00
#
_symmetry.space_group_name_H-M   'P 1'
#
loop_
_entity.id
_entity.type
_entity.pdbx_description
1 polymer ?
#
loop_
_entity_poly.entity_id
_entity_poly.type
_entity_poly.pdbx_seq_one_letter_code
_entity_poly.pdbx_strand_id
1 'polypeptide(L)'
;RYPRGTGTGAVIDKTMTALPIGKGLMKREGSKVAILNFGTLLGSALQAGEQLDATVADMRFVKPLDKEMILSLANSHELIVTLEENSIAGGAGSAVSEFLAEQAVVMPILQLGLPDQFIDHANHQQQLEMVGLDAQQILSRIQERLDRI
;
A
#
# COMPACT_ATOMS: atom_id res chain seq x y z
N ARG A 1 14.08 -6.10 -5.83
CA ARG A 1 13.11 -7.21 -5.74
C ARG A 1 11.90 -6.89 -6.64
N TYR A 2 11.53 -7.83 -7.48
CA TYR A 2 10.37 -7.71 -8.38
C TYR A 2 9.76 -9.10 -8.64
N PRO A 3 8.46 -9.19 -8.94
CA PRO A 3 7.83 -10.48 -9.22
C PRO A 3 8.32 -11.05 -10.56
N ARG A 4 8.44 -12.37 -10.62
CA ARG A 4 8.68 -13.10 -11.86
C ARG A 4 7.34 -13.42 -12.52
N GLY A 5 6.99 -12.73 -13.59
CA GLY A 5 5.72 -12.93 -14.28
C GLY A 5 5.57 -12.01 -15.48
N THR A 6 4.40 -12.08 -16.10
CA THR A 6 4.02 -11.17 -17.18
C THR A 6 3.68 -9.80 -16.60
N GLY A 7 4.24 -8.74 -17.19
CA GLY A 7 3.92 -7.37 -16.81
C GLY A 7 2.46 -7.02 -17.09
N THR A 8 1.95 -6.01 -16.42
CA THR A 8 0.55 -5.55 -16.52
C THR A 8 0.20 -4.82 -17.83
N GLY A 9 1.11 -4.84 -18.82
CA GLY A 9 0.88 -4.15 -20.10
C GLY A 9 1.10 -2.64 -20.04
N ALA A 10 1.98 -2.17 -19.17
CA ALA A 10 2.33 -0.76 -19.08
C ALA A 10 2.90 -0.24 -20.42
N VAL A 11 2.46 0.96 -20.80
CA VAL A 11 2.98 1.66 -21.98
C VAL A 11 4.45 2.01 -21.73
N ILE A 12 5.33 1.60 -22.63
CA ILE A 12 6.74 1.97 -22.58
C ILE A 12 6.87 3.40 -23.11
N ASP A 13 7.17 4.34 -22.22
CA ASP A 13 7.46 5.72 -22.62
C ASP A 13 8.80 5.75 -23.38
N LYS A 14 8.79 6.47 -24.50
CA LYS A 14 10.03 6.70 -25.29
C LYS A 14 10.93 7.74 -24.62
N THR A 15 10.37 8.57 -23.77
CA THR A 15 11.08 9.61 -23.01
C THR A 15 11.46 9.07 -21.66
N MET A 16 12.73 8.71 -21.47
CA MET A 16 13.21 8.27 -20.16
C MET A 16 13.44 9.47 -19.25
N THR A 17 12.63 9.56 -18.18
CA THR A 17 12.79 10.57 -17.13
C THR A 17 13.19 9.90 -15.82
N ALA A 18 14.11 10.50 -15.09
CA ALA A 18 14.47 10.02 -13.75
C ALA A 18 13.31 10.24 -12.75
N LEU A 19 12.99 9.21 -11.96
CA LEU A 19 12.04 9.36 -10.88
C LEU A 19 12.70 10.12 -9.72
N PRO A 20 12.01 11.11 -9.11
CA PRO A 20 12.51 11.75 -7.89
C PRO A 20 12.64 10.71 -6.77
N ILE A 21 13.86 10.52 -6.27
CA ILE A 21 14.11 9.53 -5.20
C ILE A 21 13.37 9.95 -3.93
N GLY A 22 12.67 8.98 -3.30
CA GLY A 22 11.92 9.19 -2.07
C GLY A 22 10.64 10.00 -2.24
N LYS A 23 10.12 10.11 -3.48
CA LYS A 23 8.83 10.76 -3.73
C LYS A 23 7.80 9.76 -4.25
N GLY A 24 6.68 9.71 -3.54
CA GLY A 24 5.48 8.99 -3.95
C GLY A 24 4.71 9.72 -5.06
N LEU A 25 3.70 9.06 -5.57
CA LEU A 25 2.78 9.62 -6.56
C LEU A 25 1.34 9.36 -6.12
N MET A 26 0.55 10.43 -5.98
CA MET A 26 -0.88 10.33 -5.78
C MET A 26 -1.53 9.73 -7.03
N LYS A 27 -2.23 8.61 -6.86
CA LYS A 27 -2.90 7.89 -7.95
C LYS A 27 -4.41 8.10 -7.94
N ARG A 28 -4.98 8.29 -6.77
CA ARG A 28 -6.39 8.58 -6.56
C ARG A 28 -6.56 9.47 -5.33
N GLU A 29 -7.38 10.47 -5.40
CA GLU A 29 -7.84 11.25 -4.26
C GLU A 29 -9.19 10.73 -3.78
N GLY A 30 -9.38 10.67 -2.50
CA GLY A 30 -10.60 10.20 -1.84
C GLY A 30 -10.71 10.77 -0.42
N SER A 31 -11.53 10.14 0.40
CA SER A 31 -11.81 10.58 1.76
C SER A 31 -11.55 9.48 2.79
N LYS A 32 -11.45 9.83 4.06
CA LYS A 32 -11.35 8.95 5.25
C LYS A 32 -10.16 7.99 5.29
N VAL A 33 -9.90 7.25 4.21
CA VAL A 33 -8.85 6.21 4.15
C VAL A 33 -7.77 6.60 3.17
N ALA A 34 -6.51 6.50 3.58
CA ALA A 34 -5.36 6.62 2.68
C ALA A 34 -4.62 5.28 2.58
N ILE A 35 -4.57 4.72 1.37
CA ILE A 35 -3.85 3.48 1.05
C ILE A 35 -2.47 3.85 0.51
N LEU A 36 -1.44 3.53 1.28
CA LEU A 36 -0.03 3.70 0.91
C LEU A 36 0.47 2.39 0.29
N ASN A 37 0.49 2.31 -1.02
CA ASN A 37 0.93 1.11 -1.73
C ASN A 37 2.44 1.11 -1.99
N PHE A 38 3.10 0.01 -1.65
CA PHE A 38 4.52 -0.23 -1.88
C PHE A 38 4.72 -1.38 -2.88
N GLY A 39 4.71 -1.07 -4.16
CA GLY A 39 5.06 -2.01 -5.23
C GLY A 39 3.86 -2.55 -6.02
N THR A 40 3.80 -3.87 -6.21
CA THR A 40 3.02 -4.53 -7.26
C THR A 40 1.51 -4.56 -7.06
N LEU A 41 1.03 -4.32 -5.83
CA LEU A 41 -0.40 -4.39 -5.48
C LEU A 41 -1.19 -3.12 -5.84
N LEU A 42 -0.60 -2.18 -6.59
CA LEU A 42 -1.25 -0.91 -6.96
C LEU A 42 -2.60 -1.11 -7.66
N GLY A 43 -2.72 -2.12 -8.54
CA GLY A 43 -3.99 -2.43 -9.22
C GLY A 43 -5.09 -2.81 -8.23
N SER A 44 -4.80 -3.70 -7.28
CA SER A 44 -5.72 -4.10 -6.21
C SER A 44 -6.06 -2.93 -5.27
N ALA A 45 -5.05 -2.10 -4.95
CA ALA A 45 -5.26 -0.89 -4.15
C ALA A 45 -6.22 0.10 -4.81
N LEU A 46 -6.10 0.32 -6.12
CA LEU A 46 -6.98 1.21 -6.87
C LEU A 46 -8.41 0.68 -6.94
N GLN A 47 -8.60 -0.63 -7.16
CA GLN A 47 -9.92 -1.25 -7.18
C GLN A 47 -10.63 -1.15 -5.82
N ALA A 48 -9.91 -1.43 -4.72
CA ALA A 48 -10.45 -1.26 -3.37
C ALA A 48 -10.70 0.22 -3.05
N GLY A 49 -9.78 1.10 -3.45
CA GLY A 49 -9.89 2.54 -3.25
C GLY A 49 -11.08 3.17 -3.96
N GLU A 50 -11.45 2.69 -5.14
CA GLU A 50 -12.63 3.15 -5.86
C GLU A 50 -13.92 2.82 -5.11
N GLN A 51 -14.03 1.62 -4.55
CA GLN A 51 -15.22 1.18 -3.81
C GLN A 51 -15.35 1.85 -2.43
N LEU A 52 -14.23 2.22 -1.80
CA LEU A 52 -14.18 2.86 -0.49
C LEU A 52 -14.17 4.39 -0.54
N ASP A 53 -14.11 4.98 -1.72
CA ASP A 53 -13.73 6.37 -1.90
C ASP A 53 -12.43 6.72 -1.15
N ALA A 54 -11.44 5.84 -1.20
CA ALA A 54 -10.17 6.02 -0.50
C ALA A 54 -9.13 6.74 -1.37
N THR A 55 -8.26 7.51 -0.74
CA THR A 55 -7.02 8.01 -1.36
C THR A 55 -6.05 6.84 -1.60
N VAL A 56 -5.40 6.79 -2.76
CA VAL A 56 -4.38 5.78 -3.08
C VAL A 56 -3.10 6.48 -3.52
N ALA A 57 -2.02 6.24 -2.79
CA ALA A 57 -0.68 6.71 -3.10
C ALA A 57 0.24 5.53 -3.49
N ASP A 58 0.91 5.65 -4.63
CA ASP A 58 2.03 4.79 -5.01
C ASP A 58 3.30 5.35 -4.37
N MET A 59 3.75 4.73 -3.28
CA MET A 59 4.87 5.22 -2.49
C MET A 59 6.22 5.04 -3.17
N ARG A 60 6.35 4.09 -4.10
CA ARG A 60 7.54 3.80 -4.90
C ARG A 60 8.78 3.40 -4.12
N PHE A 61 9.07 4.11 -3.03
CA PHE A 61 10.29 3.96 -2.23
C PHE A 61 9.96 3.63 -0.78
N VAL A 62 10.58 2.58 -0.24
CA VAL A 62 10.58 2.30 1.19
C VAL A 62 11.67 3.12 1.89
N LYS A 63 12.80 3.33 1.21
CA LYS A 63 13.94 4.11 1.73
C LYS A 63 14.62 4.87 0.59
N PRO A 64 14.61 6.22 0.67
CA PRO A 64 13.92 7.02 1.68
C PRO A 64 12.40 7.03 1.51
N LEU A 65 11.66 7.13 2.62
CA LEU A 65 10.20 7.33 2.63
C LEU A 65 9.85 8.76 2.18
N ASP A 66 8.71 8.92 1.52
CA ASP A 66 8.10 10.24 1.33
C ASP A 66 7.38 10.70 2.61
N LYS A 67 8.17 11.21 3.54
CA LYS A 67 7.72 11.65 4.87
C LYS A 67 6.67 12.77 4.79
N GLU A 68 6.81 13.68 3.82
CA GLU A 68 5.89 14.80 3.61
C GLU A 68 4.50 14.29 3.19
N MET A 69 4.45 13.36 2.22
CA MET A 69 3.21 12.74 1.77
C MET A 69 2.54 11.97 2.91
N ILE A 70 3.29 11.17 3.66
CA ILE A 70 2.75 10.40 4.80
C ILE A 70 2.12 11.32 5.85
N LEU A 71 2.80 12.39 6.25
CA LEU A 71 2.26 13.35 7.22
C LEU A 71 1.03 14.08 6.69
N SER A 72 1.04 14.50 5.43
CA SER A 72 -0.11 15.14 4.79
C SER A 72 -1.34 14.23 4.82
N LEU A 73 -1.16 12.94 4.48
CA LEU A 73 -2.25 11.97 4.48
C LEU A 73 -2.70 11.62 5.90
N ALA A 74 -1.77 11.51 6.85
CA ALA A 74 -2.11 11.28 8.25
C ALA A 74 -2.93 12.41 8.88
N ASN A 75 -2.71 13.65 8.44
CA ASN A 75 -3.46 14.82 8.94
C ASN A 75 -4.84 15.00 8.29
N SER A 76 -5.10 14.34 7.16
CA SER A 76 -6.33 14.52 6.38
C SER A 76 -7.24 13.30 6.33
N HIS A 77 -6.81 12.16 6.88
CA HIS A 77 -7.55 10.90 6.83
C HIS A 77 -7.72 10.30 8.24
N GLU A 78 -8.72 9.44 8.38
CA GLU A 78 -9.06 8.76 9.64
C GLU A 78 -8.28 7.44 9.82
N LEU A 79 -7.85 6.83 8.71
CA LEU A 79 -7.13 5.55 8.68
C LEU A 79 -6.02 5.58 7.63
N ILE A 80 -4.81 5.20 8.02
CA ILE A 80 -3.72 4.84 7.10
C ILE A 80 -3.72 3.33 6.90
N VAL A 81 -3.68 2.90 5.65
CA VAL A 81 -3.49 1.51 5.24
C VAL A 81 -2.17 1.40 4.51
N THR A 82 -1.26 0.56 4.97
CA THR A 82 -0.06 0.23 4.20
C THR A 82 -0.27 -1.10 3.47
N LEU A 83 0.12 -1.17 2.22
CA LEU A 83 -0.07 -2.34 1.37
C LEU A 83 1.25 -2.71 0.69
N GLU A 84 1.73 -3.93 0.92
CA GLU A 84 2.99 -4.42 0.39
C GLU A 84 2.96 -5.92 0.10
N GLU A 85 3.59 -6.34 -0.99
CA GLU A 85 3.84 -7.76 -1.28
C GLU A 85 5.17 -8.19 -0.62
N ASN A 86 5.23 -8.04 0.69
CA ASN A 86 6.34 -8.41 1.54
C ASN A 86 5.83 -8.74 2.95
N SER A 87 6.68 -9.33 3.80
CA SER A 87 6.34 -9.59 5.20
C SER A 87 5.96 -8.30 5.92
N ILE A 88 4.86 -8.33 6.68
CA ILE A 88 4.40 -7.19 7.49
C ILE A 88 5.46 -6.81 8.53
N ALA A 89 6.02 -7.83 9.22
CA ALA A 89 7.04 -7.61 10.24
C ALA A 89 8.35 -7.12 9.60
N GLY A 90 8.76 -5.90 9.92
CA GLY A 90 9.95 -5.26 9.36
C GLY A 90 9.82 -4.81 7.91
N GLY A 91 8.61 -4.80 7.36
CA GLY A 91 8.30 -4.35 6.00
C GLY A 91 8.11 -2.82 5.90
N ALA A 92 7.59 -2.37 4.76
CA ALA A 92 7.34 -0.95 4.50
C ALA A 92 6.31 -0.35 5.48
N GLY A 93 5.28 -1.13 5.86
CA GLY A 93 4.30 -0.72 6.86
C GLY A 93 4.93 -0.46 8.23
N SER A 94 5.92 -1.26 8.64
CA SER A 94 6.69 -1.00 9.86
C SER A 94 7.42 0.34 9.80
N ALA A 95 8.08 0.66 8.69
CA ALA A 95 8.79 1.92 8.51
C ALA A 95 7.84 3.14 8.55
N VAL A 96 6.62 3.01 8.02
CA VAL A 96 5.59 4.06 8.14
C VAL A 96 5.17 4.25 9.59
N SER A 97 4.91 3.15 10.32
CA SER A 97 4.50 3.20 11.74
C SER A 97 5.60 3.79 12.62
N GLU A 98 6.84 3.39 12.43
CA GLU A 98 8.01 3.95 13.13
C GLU A 98 8.13 5.45 12.89
N PHE A 99 7.98 5.87 11.62
CA PHE A 99 8.04 7.28 11.27
C PHE A 99 6.91 8.10 11.92
N LEU A 100 5.66 7.61 11.89
CA LEU A 100 4.53 8.31 12.53
C LEU A 100 4.71 8.38 14.05
N ALA A 101 5.23 7.32 14.67
CA ALA A 101 5.57 7.32 16.09
C ALA A 101 6.68 8.32 16.43
N GLU A 102 7.72 8.43 15.60
CA GLU A 102 8.78 9.45 15.73
C GLU A 102 8.21 10.88 15.70
N GLN A 103 7.18 11.10 14.88
CA GLN A 103 6.50 12.41 14.76
C GLN A 103 5.40 12.62 15.82
N ALA A 104 5.23 11.69 16.78
CA ALA A 104 4.17 11.71 17.79
C ALA A 104 2.73 11.78 17.18
N VAL A 105 2.54 11.27 15.96
CA VAL A 105 1.25 11.17 15.30
C VAL A 105 0.54 9.91 15.79
N VAL A 106 -0.60 10.08 16.45
CA VAL A 106 -1.44 8.98 16.97
C VAL A 106 -2.65 8.83 16.06
N MET A 107 -2.70 7.74 15.31
CA MET A 107 -3.82 7.43 14.43
C MET A 107 -3.95 5.91 14.18
N PRO A 108 -5.12 5.43 13.75
CA PRO A 108 -5.29 4.06 13.31
C PRO A 108 -4.43 3.74 12.07
N ILE A 109 -3.72 2.60 12.14
CA ILE A 109 -2.95 2.08 11.01
C ILE A 109 -3.36 0.62 10.79
N LEU A 110 -3.61 0.24 9.54
CA LEU A 110 -3.81 -1.14 9.10
C LEU A 110 -2.65 -1.52 8.17
N GLN A 111 -1.87 -2.50 8.58
CA GLN A 111 -0.79 -3.04 7.75
C GLN A 111 -1.28 -4.29 7.01
N LEU A 112 -1.24 -4.27 5.68
CA LEU A 112 -1.59 -5.38 4.80
C LEU A 112 -0.33 -5.83 4.06
N GLY A 113 0.01 -7.10 4.24
CA GLY A 113 1.20 -7.70 3.63
C GLY A 113 1.20 -9.21 3.84
N LEU A 114 2.29 -9.84 3.50
CA LEU A 114 2.46 -11.28 3.66
C LEU A 114 2.57 -11.63 5.15
N PRO A 115 1.89 -12.71 5.60
CA PRO A 115 2.04 -13.22 6.96
C PRO A 115 3.46 -13.79 7.17
N ASP A 116 3.90 -13.86 8.44
CA ASP A 116 5.18 -14.45 8.80
C ASP A 116 5.10 -15.98 8.81
N GLN A 117 4.88 -16.54 7.61
CA GLN A 117 4.80 -17.99 7.38
C GLN A 117 5.17 -18.32 5.93
N PHE A 118 5.54 -19.57 5.68
CA PHE A 118 5.70 -20.06 4.31
C PHE A 118 4.34 -20.16 3.63
N ILE A 119 4.27 -19.67 2.37
CA ILE A 119 3.08 -19.73 1.55
C ILE A 119 3.23 -20.90 0.58
N ASP A 120 2.23 -21.75 0.49
CA ASP A 120 2.21 -22.91 -0.41
C ASP A 120 2.38 -22.50 -1.87
N HIS A 121 2.97 -23.39 -2.64
CA HIS A 121 3.21 -23.16 -4.06
C HIS A 121 1.88 -23.09 -4.83
N ALA A 122 1.69 -21.99 -5.53
CA ALA A 122 0.55 -21.75 -6.42
C ALA A 122 0.95 -20.69 -7.48
N ASN A 123 0.06 -20.35 -8.40
CA ASN A 123 0.28 -19.17 -9.23
C ASN A 123 0.14 -17.88 -8.40
N HIS A 124 0.70 -16.78 -8.90
CA HIS A 124 0.76 -15.51 -8.15
C HIS A 124 -0.63 -15.03 -7.68
N GLN A 125 -1.64 -15.09 -8.54
CA GLN A 125 -3.00 -14.67 -8.18
C GLN A 125 -3.59 -15.53 -7.04
N GLN A 126 -3.45 -16.84 -7.13
CA GLN A 126 -3.89 -17.75 -6.06
C GLN A 126 -3.15 -17.49 -4.74
N GLN A 127 -1.85 -17.21 -4.81
CA GLN A 127 -1.08 -16.86 -3.61
C GLN A 127 -1.58 -15.56 -2.96
N LEU A 128 -1.91 -14.54 -3.75
CA LEU A 128 -2.50 -13.30 -3.24
C LEU A 128 -3.86 -13.56 -2.56
N GLU A 129 -4.71 -14.37 -3.17
CA GLU A 129 -5.99 -14.80 -2.59
C GLU A 129 -5.80 -15.56 -1.27
N MET A 130 -4.83 -16.47 -1.20
CA MET A 130 -4.54 -17.25 0.02
C MET A 130 -4.10 -16.35 1.20
N VAL A 131 -3.44 -15.23 0.94
CA VAL A 131 -2.92 -14.34 1.99
C VAL A 131 -3.76 -13.07 2.19
N GLY A 132 -4.87 -12.93 1.46
CA GLY A 132 -5.79 -11.81 1.63
C GLY A 132 -5.30 -10.49 1.03
N LEU A 133 -4.60 -10.56 -0.11
CA LEU A 133 -4.04 -9.40 -0.82
C LEU A 133 -4.66 -9.20 -2.21
N ASP A 134 -5.72 -9.90 -2.56
CA ASP A 134 -6.56 -9.52 -3.69
C ASP A 134 -7.45 -8.30 -3.35
N ALA A 135 -8.01 -7.65 -4.37
CA ALA A 135 -8.75 -6.42 -4.19
C ALA A 135 -9.97 -6.55 -3.27
N GLN A 136 -10.68 -7.68 -3.33
CA GLN A 136 -11.89 -7.90 -2.54
C GLN A 136 -11.56 -8.11 -1.06
N GLN A 137 -10.52 -8.85 -0.77
CA GLN A 137 -10.09 -9.10 0.60
C GLN A 137 -9.44 -7.86 1.23
N ILE A 138 -8.67 -7.08 0.44
CA ILE A 138 -8.18 -5.76 0.86
C ILE A 138 -9.35 -4.86 1.26
N LEU A 139 -10.38 -4.75 0.41
CA LEU A 139 -11.60 -3.99 0.68
C LEU A 139 -12.25 -4.43 2.01
N SER A 140 -12.51 -5.73 2.16
CA SER A 140 -13.15 -6.28 3.36
C SER A 140 -12.36 -5.96 4.64
N ARG A 141 -11.04 -6.15 4.62
CA ARG A 141 -10.16 -5.89 5.77
C ARG A 141 -10.12 -4.40 6.16
N ILE A 142 -10.21 -3.50 5.17
CA ILE A 142 -10.30 -2.06 5.45
C ILE A 142 -11.65 -1.72 6.06
N GLN A 143 -12.75 -2.26 5.53
CA GLN A 143 -14.11 -2.06 6.09
C GLN A 143 -14.19 -2.56 7.54
N GLU A 144 -13.71 -3.78 7.80
CA GLU A 144 -13.66 -4.33 9.15
C GLU A 144 -12.82 -3.46 10.13
N ARG A 145 -11.78 -2.81 9.64
CA ARG A 145 -10.99 -1.88 10.45
C ARG A 145 -11.74 -0.58 10.71
N LEU A 146 -12.45 -0.04 9.71
CA LEU A 146 -13.26 1.17 9.88
C LEU A 146 -14.40 0.97 10.90
N ASP A 147 -15.00 -0.21 10.93
CA ASP A 147 -16.07 -0.54 11.89
C ASP A 147 -15.58 -0.61 13.35
N ARG A 148 -14.26 -0.60 13.57
CA ARG A 148 -13.63 -0.72 14.90
C ARG A 148 -13.01 0.59 15.42
N ILE A 149 -13.02 1.64 14.63
CA ILE A 149 -12.48 2.96 14.98
C ILE A 149 -13.61 4.00 14.98
#